data_21d17211667be1889b6e9e3dd2205cc0
#
_entry.id   21d17211667be1889b6e9e3dd2205cc0
#
_cell.length_a   1.000
_cell.length_b   1.000
_cell.length_c   1.000
_cell.angle_alpha   90.00
_cell.angle_beta   90.00
_cell.angle_gamma   90.00
#
_symmetry.space_group_name_H-M   'P 1'
#
loop_
_entity.id
_entity.type
_entity.pdbx_description
1 polymer ?
#
loop_
_entity_poly.entity_id
_entity_poly.type
_entity_poly.pdbx_seq_one_letter_code
_entity_poly.pdbx_strand_id
1 'polypeptide(L)'
;IYEVRYAEVKERVAELADRGFSLIIGDVPSVNAAMANGLRGLLILSSEDCIRQSVIAAIYYSELMEKGQEITQIFQTVIDNLKFRIILMDQIGNVIVDNRAFEITDHQTFKKELLLFIPVLLQQSTDRGCKKIGTQGIEIIGKRVSYRNQDCFLFFISLMHKGYASQADITIEKPLSVTLSPEFINTLQKNNPRVQAVAEIVTASVSPPPVLILGEYGTGKSSLAYYLHGLRKEPMAPFIFVRCNLLTRKRWNAFLDKTASPLNENGCTLYLENIHLLPIELQQELSAYIVDSAADQRHFIIASATNRIHHLLSNDQFLYPLYQKISSLHVILAPLREFPDSIT
;
A
#
# COMPACT_ATOMS: atom_id res chain seq x y z
N ILE A 1 9.22 -0.81 -55.45
CA ILE A 1 9.25 0.53 -54.82
C ILE A 1 10.70 0.84 -54.57
N TYR A 2 11.19 2.00 -55.03
CA TYR A 2 12.55 2.48 -54.78
C TYR A 2 12.49 3.77 -53.94
N GLU A 3 13.17 3.80 -52.82
CA GLU A 3 13.44 5.04 -52.09
C GLU A 3 14.69 5.66 -52.69
N VAL A 4 14.59 6.88 -53.20
CA VAL A 4 15.66 7.60 -53.88
C VAL A 4 15.79 9.00 -53.28
N ARG A 5 17.03 9.43 -52.94
CA ARG A 5 17.26 10.80 -52.47
C ARG A 5 16.99 11.78 -53.63
N TYR A 6 16.49 12.96 -53.34
CA TYR A 6 16.13 13.99 -54.32
C TYR A 6 17.23 14.28 -55.32
N ALA A 7 18.50 14.29 -54.89
CA ALA A 7 19.65 14.53 -55.76
C ALA A 7 19.91 13.40 -56.78
N GLU A 8 19.47 12.18 -56.47
CA GLU A 8 19.76 10.94 -57.25
C GLU A 8 18.60 10.56 -58.18
N VAL A 9 17.47 11.25 -58.07
CA VAL A 9 16.22 10.90 -58.81
C VAL A 9 16.43 10.85 -60.31
N LYS A 10 17.17 11.84 -60.90
CA LYS A 10 17.39 11.94 -62.33
C LYS A 10 18.19 10.73 -62.86
N GLU A 11 19.29 10.37 -62.18
CA GLU A 11 20.16 9.25 -62.54
C GLU A 11 19.39 7.92 -62.43
N ARG A 12 18.66 7.77 -61.33
CA ARG A 12 17.89 6.54 -61.10
C ARG A 12 16.77 6.33 -62.10
N VAL A 13 16.09 7.41 -62.52
CA VAL A 13 15.05 7.30 -63.55
C VAL A 13 15.65 6.99 -64.91
N ALA A 14 16.84 7.53 -65.26
CA ALA A 14 17.56 7.18 -66.46
C ALA A 14 17.95 5.69 -66.49
N GLU A 15 18.51 5.16 -65.42
CA GLU A 15 18.79 3.71 -65.27
C GLU A 15 17.52 2.85 -65.49
N LEU A 16 16.39 3.25 -64.95
CA LEU A 16 15.14 2.52 -65.10
C LEU A 16 14.64 2.57 -66.55
N ALA A 17 14.86 3.69 -67.28
CA ALA A 17 14.57 3.79 -68.70
C ALA A 17 15.39 2.81 -69.50
N ASP A 18 16.70 2.73 -69.24
CA ASP A 18 17.62 1.78 -69.94
C ASP A 18 17.27 0.31 -69.62
N ARG A 19 16.67 0.05 -68.49
CA ARG A 19 16.18 -1.28 -68.09
C ARG A 19 14.82 -1.65 -68.70
N GLY A 20 14.24 -0.78 -69.55
CA GLY A 20 13.02 -1.02 -70.26
C GLY A 20 11.70 -0.78 -69.53
N PHE A 21 11.76 -0.02 -68.40
CA PHE A 21 10.52 0.43 -67.77
C PHE A 21 9.85 1.49 -68.63
N SER A 22 8.52 1.47 -68.71
CA SER A 22 7.74 2.40 -69.53
C SER A 22 6.92 3.41 -68.74
N LEU A 23 6.80 3.20 -67.41
CA LEU A 23 5.98 4.03 -66.50
C LEU A 23 6.73 4.25 -65.19
N ILE A 24 6.77 5.50 -64.75
CA ILE A 24 7.22 5.89 -63.43
C ILE A 24 6.02 6.53 -62.67
N ILE A 25 5.79 6.05 -61.48
CA ILE A 25 4.76 6.59 -60.56
C ILE A 25 5.49 7.23 -59.40
N GLY A 26 5.29 8.51 -59.14
CA GLY A 26 5.99 9.20 -58.06
C GLY A 26 5.61 10.66 -57.88
N ASP A 27 6.45 11.41 -57.16
CA ASP A 27 6.34 12.84 -56.94
C ASP A 27 6.71 13.66 -58.16
N VAL A 28 6.55 14.99 -58.06
CA VAL A 28 6.83 15.92 -59.15
C VAL A 28 8.24 15.77 -59.76
N PRO A 29 9.32 15.68 -58.96
CA PRO A 29 10.66 15.45 -59.49
C PRO A 29 10.82 14.14 -60.26
N SER A 30 10.24 13.06 -59.76
CA SER A 30 10.28 11.72 -60.39
C SER A 30 9.54 11.71 -61.73
N VAL A 31 8.37 12.32 -61.80
CA VAL A 31 7.57 12.44 -63.01
C VAL A 31 8.25 13.32 -64.06
N ASN A 32 8.82 14.44 -63.64
CA ASN A 32 9.57 15.32 -64.56
C ASN A 32 10.83 14.61 -65.14
N ALA A 33 11.53 13.86 -64.32
CA ALA A 33 12.68 13.05 -64.74
C ALA A 33 12.23 11.93 -65.72
N ALA A 34 11.11 11.27 -65.46
CA ALA A 34 10.53 10.26 -66.36
C ALA A 34 10.19 10.85 -67.72
N MET A 35 9.50 11.97 -67.79
CA MET A 35 9.15 12.64 -69.03
C MET A 35 10.39 13.11 -69.82
N ALA A 36 11.42 13.62 -69.15
CA ALA A 36 12.68 13.98 -69.76
C ALA A 36 13.42 12.78 -70.39
N ASN A 37 13.20 11.56 -69.93
CA ASN A 37 13.75 10.32 -70.48
C ASN A 37 12.75 9.55 -71.39
N GLY A 38 11.65 10.18 -71.82
CA GLY A 38 10.68 9.59 -72.78
C GLY A 38 9.75 8.53 -72.11
N LEU A 39 9.71 8.42 -70.79
CA LEU A 39 8.83 7.54 -70.04
C LEU A 39 7.49 8.20 -69.74
N ARG A 40 6.47 7.40 -69.50
CA ARG A 40 5.21 7.90 -68.88
C ARG A 40 5.40 8.18 -67.41
N GLY A 41 4.93 9.34 -66.96
CA GLY A 41 4.92 9.72 -65.55
C GLY A 41 3.48 9.76 -65.03
N LEU A 42 3.22 9.13 -63.89
CA LEU A 42 2.00 9.27 -63.13
C LEU A 42 2.31 9.97 -61.82
N LEU A 43 1.74 11.14 -61.65
CA LEU A 43 1.96 11.96 -60.45
C LEU A 43 1.07 11.50 -59.31
N ILE A 44 1.70 11.18 -58.19
CA ILE A 44 1.01 10.99 -56.91
C ILE A 44 0.99 12.34 -56.20
N LEU A 45 -0.18 12.93 -56.09
CA LEU A 45 -0.41 14.10 -55.25
C LEU A 45 -1.09 13.70 -53.98
N SER A 46 -0.52 14.12 -52.84
CA SER A 46 -1.25 14.05 -51.58
C SER A 46 -2.41 15.05 -51.68
N SER A 47 -3.65 14.61 -51.58
CA SER A 47 -4.79 15.48 -51.56
C SER A 47 -4.72 16.41 -50.34
N GLU A 48 -5.28 17.60 -50.40
CA GLU A 48 -5.37 18.53 -49.27
C GLU A 48 -6.02 17.86 -48.05
N ASP A 49 -7.01 16.98 -48.29
CA ASP A 49 -7.66 16.19 -47.23
C ASP A 49 -6.72 15.17 -46.58
N CYS A 50 -5.85 14.52 -47.32
CA CYS A 50 -4.86 13.60 -46.77
C CYS A 50 -3.84 14.34 -45.88
N ILE A 51 -3.38 15.52 -46.31
CA ILE A 51 -2.48 16.37 -45.57
C ILE A 51 -3.18 16.85 -44.29
N ARG A 52 -4.40 17.34 -44.40
CA ARG A 52 -5.21 17.79 -43.25
C ARG A 52 -5.42 16.67 -42.25
N GLN A 53 -5.83 15.48 -42.68
CA GLN A 53 -6.02 14.32 -41.76
C GLN A 53 -4.72 13.90 -41.10
N SER A 54 -3.59 13.92 -41.79
CA SER A 54 -2.29 13.59 -41.26
C SER A 54 -1.86 14.60 -40.16
N VAL A 55 -2.11 15.88 -40.38
CA VAL A 55 -1.83 16.94 -39.38
C VAL A 55 -2.73 16.78 -38.16
N ILE A 56 -4.04 16.55 -38.35
CA ILE A 56 -4.97 16.32 -37.24
C ILE A 56 -4.55 15.08 -36.43
N ALA A 57 -4.20 13.99 -37.11
CA ALA A 57 -3.72 12.79 -36.44
C ALA A 57 -2.43 13.04 -35.66
N ALA A 58 -1.47 13.78 -36.21
CA ALA A 58 -0.24 14.13 -35.53
C ALA A 58 -0.48 14.96 -34.26
N ILE A 59 -1.35 15.94 -34.34
CA ILE A 59 -1.77 16.76 -33.17
C ILE A 59 -2.41 15.87 -32.11
N TYR A 60 -3.36 15.02 -32.49
CA TYR A 60 -4.04 14.12 -31.57
C TYR A 60 -3.06 13.14 -30.87
N TYR A 61 -2.14 12.55 -31.62
CA TYR A 61 -1.10 11.68 -31.03
C TYR A 61 -0.15 12.45 -30.11
N SER A 62 0.20 13.70 -30.45
CA SER A 62 1.03 14.56 -29.60
C SER A 62 0.33 14.82 -28.25
N GLU A 63 -0.94 15.20 -28.25
CA GLU A 63 -1.73 15.41 -27.04
C GLU A 63 -1.86 14.14 -26.19
N LEU A 64 -2.05 12.99 -26.82
CA LEU A 64 -2.09 11.69 -26.12
C LEU A 64 -0.75 11.38 -25.45
N MET A 65 0.35 11.64 -26.12
CA MET A 65 1.70 11.40 -25.59
C MET A 65 2.00 12.35 -24.42
N GLU A 66 1.64 13.64 -24.54
CA GLU A 66 1.81 14.63 -23.45
C GLU A 66 1.01 14.20 -22.20
N LYS A 67 -0.28 13.87 -22.35
CA LYS A 67 -1.11 13.37 -21.24
C LYS A 67 -0.54 12.09 -20.62
N GLY A 68 -0.03 11.19 -21.44
CA GLY A 68 0.63 9.97 -20.96
C GLY A 68 1.88 10.26 -20.14
N GLN A 69 2.68 11.25 -20.55
CA GLN A 69 3.87 11.70 -19.81
C GLN A 69 3.51 12.36 -18.49
N GLU A 70 2.51 13.26 -18.47
CA GLU A 70 2.03 13.90 -17.24
C GLU A 70 1.55 12.87 -16.21
N ILE A 71 0.72 11.91 -16.62
CA ILE A 71 0.25 10.83 -15.74
C ILE A 71 1.43 10.02 -15.20
N THR A 72 2.39 9.68 -16.06
CA THR A 72 3.59 8.94 -15.64
C THR A 72 4.41 9.72 -14.62
N GLN A 73 4.58 11.03 -14.80
CA GLN A 73 5.28 11.89 -13.85
C GLN A 73 4.57 11.96 -12.50
N ILE A 74 3.23 12.07 -12.51
CA ILE A 74 2.43 12.06 -11.28
C ILE A 74 2.64 10.74 -10.52
N PHE A 75 2.50 9.60 -11.19
CA PHE A 75 2.72 8.29 -10.57
C PHE A 75 4.14 8.12 -10.06
N GLN A 76 5.14 8.55 -10.82
CA GLN A 76 6.54 8.50 -10.38
C GLN A 76 6.74 9.36 -9.12
N THR A 77 6.20 10.58 -9.09
CA THR A 77 6.27 11.46 -7.93
C THR A 77 5.62 10.82 -6.70
N VAL A 78 4.46 10.17 -6.86
CA VAL A 78 3.78 9.45 -5.77
C VAL A 78 4.67 8.31 -5.27
N ILE A 79 5.18 7.46 -6.16
CA ILE A 79 5.99 6.30 -5.81
C ILE A 79 7.29 6.71 -5.10
N ASP A 80 7.94 7.79 -5.55
CA ASP A 80 9.20 8.28 -4.98
C ASP A 80 9.03 8.90 -3.58
N ASN A 81 7.82 9.36 -3.25
CA ASN A 81 7.49 9.90 -1.92
C ASN A 81 6.95 8.84 -0.93
N LEU A 82 6.82 7.58 -1.33
CA LEU A 82 6.41 6.52 -0.42
C LEU A 82 7.54 6.14 0.54
N LYS A 83 7.19 5.93 1.80
CA LYS A 83 8.15 5.52 2.85
C LYS A 83 8.53 4.04 2.79
N PHE A 84 7.87 3.25 1.97
CA PHE A 84 8.18 1.84 1.77
C PHE A 84 8.75 1.62 0.36
N ARG A 85 9.66 0.64 0.24
CA ARG A 85 10.26 0.28 -1.02
C ARG A 85 9.32 -0.62 -1.80
N ILE A 86 9.09 -0.28 -3.06
CA ILE A 86 8.28 -1.07 -3.99
C ILE A 86 9.20 -1.69 -5.01
N ILE A 87 9.09 -3.00 -5.17
CA ILE A 87 9.83 -3.74 -6.20
C ILE A 87 8.84 -4.59 -6.99
N LEU A 88 8.86 -4.43 -8.31
CA LEU A 88 8.19 -5.32 -9.25
C LEU A 88 9.23 -6.19 -9.93
N MET A 89 9.03 -7.51 -9.87
CA MET A 89 9.92 -8.52 -10.47
C MET A 89 9.15 -9.45 -11.40
N ASP A 90 9.84 -9.94 -12.43
CA ASP A 90 9.33 -11.02 -13.27
C ASP A 90 9.52 -12.40 -12.58
N GLN A 91 9.07 -13.47 -13.25
CA GLN A 91 9.18 -14.85 -12.74
C GLN A 91 10.63 -15.33 -12.60
N ILE A 92 11.57 -14.72 -13.34
CA ILE A 92 12.99 -15.10 -13.37
C ILE A 92 13.77 -14.32 -12.31
N GLY A 93 13.13 -13.31 -11.69
CA GLY A 93 13.75 -12.46 -10.66
C GLY A 93 14.45 -11.22 -11.21
N ASN A 94 14.14 -10.81 -12.46
CA ASN A 94 14.57 -9.52 -12.96
C ASN A 94 13.69 -8.41 -12.40
N VAL A 95 14.31 -7.35 -11.94
CA VAL A 95 13.63 -6.17 -11.40
C VAL A 95 13.14 -5.30 -12.56
N ILE A 96 11.83 -5.06 -12.62
CA ILE A 96 11.18 -4.18 -13.60
C ILE A 96 11.07 -2.77 -13.04
N VAL A 97 10.69 -2.64 -11.77
CA VAL A 97 10.54 -1.36 -11.05
C VAL A 97 11.12 -1.48 -9.65
N ASP A 98 11.83 -0.44 -9.19
CA ASP A 98 12.34 -0.31 -7.82
C ASP A 98 12.44 1.18 -7.49
N ASN A 99 11.60 1.68 -6.55
CA ASN A 99 11.61 3.08 -6.14
C ASN A 99 12.74 3.45 -5.18
N ARG A 100 13.54 2.47 -4.71
CA ARG A 100 14.71 2.66 -3.85
C ARG A 100 14.46 3.60 -2.65
N ALA A 101 13.27 3.57 -2.06
CA ALA A 101 12.86 4.47 -0.97
C ALA A 101 13.81 4.45 0.25
N PHE A 102 14.62 3.40 0.39
CA PHE A 102 15.70 3.30 1.38
C PHE A 102 16.77 2.30 0.92
N GLU A 103 17.96 2.44 1.47
CA GLU A 103 19.07 1.54 1.16
C GLU A 103 19.04 0.26 2.00
N ILE A 104 19.42 -0.84 1.38
CA ILE A 104 19.58 -2.15 2.01
C ILE A 104 21.06 -2.51 1.98
N THR A 105 21.63 -2.81 3.15
CA THR A 105 23.07 -3.01 3.31
C THR A 105 23.60 -4.28 2.62
N ASP A 106 22.79 -5.30 2.45
CA ASP A 106 23.16 -6.58 1.82
C ASP A 106 22.18 -6.92 0.68
N HIS A 107 22.49 -6.42 -0.50
CA HIS A 107 21.69 -6.60 -1.70
C HIS A 107 21.58 -8.06 -2.17
N GLN A 108 22.62 -8.87 -1.94
CA GLN A 108 22.62 -10.26 -2.40
C GLN A 108 21.67 -11.12 -1.54
N THR A 109 21.78 -11.01 -0.23
CA THR A 109 20.86 -11.69 0.68
C THR A 109 19.43 -11.20 0.50
N PHE A 110 19.24 -9.89 0.31
CA PHE A 110 17.93 -9.31 0.06
C PHE A 110 17.27 -9.89 -1.21
N LYS A 111 17.99 -9.93 -2.33
CA LYS A 111 17.47 -10.51 -3.57
C LYS A 111 17.10 -11.99 -3.40
N LYS A 112 17.94 -12.78 -2.70
CA LYS A 112 17.63 -14.19 -2.40
C LYS A 112 16.35 -14.34 -1.59
N GLU A 113 16.16 -13.49 -0.58
CA GLU A 113 14.94 -13.53 0.24
C GLU A 113 13.69 -13.21 -0.57
N LEU A 114 13.73 -12.23 -1.49
CA LEU A 114 12.59 -11.95 -2.39
C LEU A 114 12.27 -13.14 -3.29
N LEU A 115 13.28 -13.81 -3.84
CA LEU A 115 13.09 -14.97 -4.70
C LEU A 115 12.41 -16.15 -3.96
N LEU A 116 12.62 -16.28 -2.65
CA LEU A 116 11.95 -17.33 -1.85
C LEU A 116 10.42 -17.13 -1.72
N PHE A 117 9.92 -15.91 -1.95
CA PHE A 117 8.47 -15.65 -1.97
C PHE A 117 7.80 -16.11 -3.26
N ILE A 118 8.52 -16.17 -4.38
CA ILE A 118 7.93 -16.45 -5.70
C ILE A 118 7.17 -17.79 -5.74
N PRO A 119 7.73 -18.93 -5.27
CA PRO A 119 7.02 -20.21 -5.27
C PRO A 119 5.74 -20.18 -4.45
N VAL A 120 5.73 -19.45 -3.33
CA VAL A 120 4.56 -19.31 -2.47
C VAL A 120 3.50 -18.43 -3.15
N LEU A 121 3.91 -17.33 -3.78
CA LEU A 121 3.02 -16.41 -4.51
C LEU A 121 2.41 -17.02 -5.77
N LEU A 122 3.02 -18.05 -6.33
CA LEU A 122 2.43 -18.84 -7.41
C LEU A 122 1.27 -19.71 -6.94
N GLN A 123 1.29 -20.15 -5.68
CA GLN A 123 0.23 -20.94 -5.06
C GLN A 123 -0.82 -20.06 -4.38
N GLN A 124 -0.39 -18.96 -3.76
CA GLN A 124 -1.23 -18.00 -3.04
C GLN A 124 -1.06 -16.63 -3.68
N SER A 125 -2.14 -15.86 -3.82
CA SER A 125 -2.08 -14.54 -4.47
C SER A 125 -1.29 -13.50 -3.68
N THR A 126 -1.08 -13.73 -2.37
CA THR A 126 -0.34 -12.84 -1.46
C THR A 126 0.40 -13.65 -0.42
N ASP A 127 1.58 -13.20 -0.04
CA ASP A 127 2.36 -13.74 1.07
C ASP A 127 3.11 -12.63 1.79
N ARG A 128 3.52 -12.91 3.03
CA ARG A 128 4.19 -11.96 3.90
C ARG A 128 5.24 -12.63 4.77
N GLY A 129 6.36 -11.96 4.95
CA GLY A 129 7.40 -12.42 5.85
C GLY A 129 8.24 -11.29 6.42
N CYS A 130 8.93 -11.62 7.51
CA CYS A 130 9.88 -10.73 8.15
C CYS A 130 11.24 -11.37 8.10
N LYS A 131 12.20 -10.62 7.69
CA LYS A 131 13.56 -11.06 7.50
C LYS A 131 14.54 -10.08 8.14
N LYS A 132 15.65 -10.62 8.60
CA LYS A 132 16.78 -9.79 9.05
C LYS A 132 17.84 -9.85 7.95
N ILE A 133 18.17 -8.70 7.38
CA ILE A 133 19.18 -8.55 6.33
C ILE A 133 20.30 -7.69 6.87
N GLY A 134 21.45 -8.30 7.11
CA GLY A 134 22.56 -7.65 7.82
C GLY A 134 22.10 -7.20 9.22
N THR A 135 22.17 -5.91 9.49
CA THR A 135 21.72 -5.29 10.74
C THR A 135 20.26 -4.78 10.68
N GLN A 136 19.62 -4.83 9.51
CA GLN A 136 18.29 -4.28 9.28
C GLN A 136 17.23 -5.37 9.39
N GLY A 137 16.20 -5.15 10.19
CA GLY A 137 14.96 -5.90 10.13
C GLY A 137 14.12 -5.33 8.99
N ILE A 138 13.63 -6.17 8.11
CA ILE A 138 12.71 -5.77 7.04
C ILE A 138 11.47 -6.63 7.07
N GLU A 139 10.40 -6.02 6.69
CA GLU A 139 9.16 -6.68 6.38
C GLU A 139 8.95 -6.68 4.88
N ILE A 140 8.53 -7.83 4.35
CA ILE A 140 8.26 -8.03 2.94
C ILE A 140 6.84 -8.52 2.78
N ILE A 141 6.05 -7.84 1.96
CA ILE A 141 4.73 -8.29 1.53
C ILE A 141 4.81 -8.49 0.04
N GLY A 142 4.60 -9.70 -0.41
CA GLY A 142 4.55 -10.08 -1.81
C GLY A 142 3.12 -10.23 -2.31
N LYS A 143 2.87 -9.80 -3.55
CA LYS A 143 1.60 -9.98 -4.24
C LYS A 143 1.85 -10.38 -5.69
N ARG A 144 1.15 -11.43 -6.16
CA ARG A 144 1.13 -11.81 -7.57
C ARG A 144 0.26 -10.81 -8.35
N VAL A 145 0.79 -10.28 -9.44
CA VAL A 145 0.11 -9.32 -10.34
C VAL A 145 0.34 -9.73 -11.78
N SER A 146 -0.58 -9.38 -12.67
CA SER A 146 -0.38 -9.57 -14.11
C SER A 146 0.14 -8.28 -14.73
N TYR A 147 1.25 -8.36 -15.45
CA TYR A 147 1.81 -7.25 -16.22
C TYR A 147 2.19 -7.74 -17.63
N ARG A 148 1.65 -7.10 -18.66
CA ARG A 148 1.83 -7.49 -20.09
C ARG A 148 1.50 -8.96 -20.37
N ASN A 149 0.42 -9.47 -19.78
CA ASN A 149 -0.03 -10.86 -19.84
C ASN A 149 0.98 -11.88 -19.26
N GLN A 150 1.89 -11.44 -18.41
CA GLN A 150 2.82 -12.30 -17.68
C GLN A 150 2.61 -12.14 -16.18
N ASP A 151 2.83 -13.21 -15.44
CA ASP A 151 2.84 -13.15 -13.98
C ASP A 151 4.07 -12.40 -13.51
N CYS A 152 3.85 -11.39 -12.72
CA CYS A 152 4.88 -10.62 -12.03
C CYS A 152 4.61 -10.60 -10.53
N PHE A 153 5.61 -10.23 -9.75
CA PHE A 153 5.54 -10.21 -8.30
C PHE A 153 5.86 -8.81 -7.81
N LEU A 154 4.87 -8.24 -7.14
CA LEU A 154 4.95 -6.91 -6.55
C LEU A 154 5.28 -7.05 -5.07
N PHE A 155 6.39 -6.49 -4.63
CA PHE A 155 6.84 -6.51 -3.25
C PHE A 155 6.75 -5.11 -2.65
N PHE A 156 6.14 -5.04 -1.47
CA PHE A 156 6.18 -3.88 -0.59
C PHE A 156 7.12 -4.20 0.56
N ILE A 157 8.14 -3.39 0.74
CA ILE A 157 9.17 -3.62 1.75
C ILE A 157 9.22 -2.42 2.68
N SER A 158 9.21 -2.66 3.98
CA SER A 158 9.36 -1.66 5.03
C SER A 158 10.50 -2.00 5.97
N LEU A 159 11.19 -0.98 6.47
CA LEU A 159 12.17 -1.15 7.53
C LEU A 159 11.44 -1.42 8.84
N MET A 160 11.91 -2.43 9.56
CA MET A 160 11.51 -2.61 10.95
C MET A 160 12.32 -1.65 11.83
N HIS A 161 11.63 -0.88 12.66
CA HIS A 161 12.32 0.07 13.53
C HIS A 161 13.35 -0.59 14.43
N LYS A 162 14.57 -0.07 14.40
CA LYS A 162 15.70 -0.54 15.23
C LYS A 162 15.53 -0.28 16.73
N GLY A 163 14.53 0.50 17.15
CA GLY A 163 14.45 1.01 18.52
C GLY A 163 13.58 0.21 19.48
N TYR A 164 12.65 -0.58 19.00
CA TYR A 164 11.69 -1.27 19.86
C TYR A 164 11.74 -2.78 19.61
N ALA A 165 12.57 -3.48 20.39
CA ALA A 165 12.53 -4.95 20.39
C ALA A 165 11.17 -5.37 20.95
N SER A 166 10.39 -6.11 20.16
CA SER A 166 9.14 -6.71 20.58
C SER A 166 9.41 -7.56 21.83
N GLN A 167 8.81 -7.19 22.95
CA GLN A 167 8.92 -7.90 24.22
C GLN A 167 7.51 -8.29 24.69
N ALA A 168 7.43 -9.08 25.74
CA ALA A 168 6.14 -9.59 26.22
C ALA A 168 5.11 -8.51 26.58
N ASP A 169 5.56 -7.31 26.97
CA ASP A 169 4.73 -6.19 27.38
C ASP A 169 4.27 -5.29 26.22
N ILE A 170 5.13 -5.06 25.22
CA ILE A 170 4.79 -4.28 24.04
C ILE A 170 5.28 -5.04 22.81
N THR A 171 4.35 -5.34 21.93
CA THR A 171 4.61 -6.05 20.68
C THR A 171 4.19 -5.15 19.52
N ILE A 172 5.09 -4.92 18.58
CA ILE A 172 4.71 -4.32 17.31
C ILE A 172 4.34 -5.48 16.40
N GLU A 173 3.05 -5.67 16.24
CA GLU A 173 2.50 -6.71 15.41
C GLU A 173 2.19 -6.15 14.02
N LYS A 174 2.22 -7.04 13.08
CA LYS A 174 2.07 -6.66 11.68
C LYS A 174 0.65 -6.87 11.25
N PRO A 175 0.11 -5.96 10.42
CA PRO A 175 -1.32 -5.88 10.13
C PRO A 175 -1.98 -7.17 9.64
N LEU A 176 -1.26 -8.08 9.00
CA LEU A 176 -1.82 -9.27 8.35
C LEU A 176 -1.48 -10.61 9.05
N SER A 177 -0.87 -10.58 10.25
CA SER A 177 -0.48 -11.82 10.94
C SER A 177 -1.65 -12.54 11.61
N VAL A 178 -2.80 -11.90 11.77
CA VAL A 178 -3.99 -12.50 12.36
C VAL A 178 -5.09 -12.59 11.30
N THR A 179 -5.15 -13.72 10.63
CA THR A 179 -6.29 -14.05 9.78
C THR A 179 -7.41 -14.56 10.69
N LEU A 180 -8.37 -13.69 10.99
CA LEU A 180 -9.59 -14.09 11.70
C LEU A 180 -10.47 -14.89 10.76
N SER A 181 -11.04 -16.00 11.23
CA SER A 181 -11.96 -16.77 10.39
C SER A 181 -13.21 -15.93 10.07
N PRO A 182 -13.71 -16.00 8.84
CA PRO A 182 -14.94 -15.29 8.47
C PRO A 182 -16.14 -15.67 9.36
N GLU A 183 -16.18 -16.92 9.82
CA GLU A 183 -17.23 -17.42 10.71
C GLU A 183 -17.17 -16.72 12.08
N PHE A 184 -15.97 -16.50 12.63
CA PHE A 184 -15.80 -15.77 13.88
C PHE A 184 -16.31 -14.33 13.76
N ILE A 185 -15.96 -13.64 12.67
CA ILE A 185 -16.37 -12.26 12.40
C ILE A 185 -17.91 -12.20 12.27
N ASN A 186 -18.51 -13.09 11.49
CA ASN A 186 -19.94 -13.18 11.28
C ASN A 186 -20.69 -13.43 12.60
N THR A 187 -20.18 -14.35 13.42
CA THR A 187 -20.75 -14.64 14.74
C THR A 187 -20.70 -13.42 15.65
N LEU A 188 -19.58 -12.70 15.65
CA LEU A 188 -19.36 -11.52 16.46
C LEU A 188 -20.28 -10.36 16.07
N GLN A 189 -20.49 -10.15 14.77
CA GLN A 189 -21.40 -9.12 14.23
C GLN A 189 -22.88 -9.49 14.47
N LYS A 190 -23.25 -10.76 14.25
CA LYS A 190 -24.59 -11.25 14.44
C LYS A 190 -25.04 -11.12 15.91
N ASN A 191 -24.14 -11.43 16.84
CA ASN A 191 -24.42 -11.41 18.27
C ASN A 191 -24.29 -10.00 18.87
N ASN A 192 -23.70 -9.02 18.15
CA ASN A 192 -23.53 -7.67 18.65
C ASN A 192 -23.67 -6.62 17.55
N PRO A 193 -24.85 -6.02 17.37
CA PRO A 193 -25.09 -4.99 16.35
C PRO A 193 -24.16 -3.76 16.50
N ARG A 194 -23.66 -3.47 17.70
CA ARG A 194 -22.69 -2.37 17.90
C ARG A 194 -21.35 -2.64 17.25
N VAL A 195 -20.94 -3.90 17.14
CA VAL A 195 -19.71 -4.27 16.42
C VAL A 195 -19.82 -3.86 14.97
N GLN A 196 -20.97 -4.11 14.34
CA GLN A 196 -21.20 -3.71 12.96
C GLN A 196 -21.18 -2.19 12.79
N ALA A 197 -21.88 -1.45 13.66
CA ALA A 197 -21.92 0.01 13.60
C ALA A 197 -20.52 0.63 13.77
N VAL A 198 -19.72 0.12 14.72
CA VAL A 198 -18.33 0.56 14.90
C VAL A 198 -17.47 0.21 13.70
N ALA A 199 -17.63 -0.98 13.10
CA ALA A 199 -16.92 -1.40 11.91
C ALA A 199 -17.21 -0.48 10.71
N GLU A 200 -18.45 -0.08 10.52
CA GLU A 200 -18.85 0.87 9.47
C GLU A 200 -18.20 2.25 9.66
N ILE A 201 -18.17 2.76 10.90
CA ILE A 201 -17.51 4.04 11.24
C ILE A 201 -16.00 3.95 10.95
N VAL A 202 -15.34 2.87 11.37
CA VAL A 202 -13.90 2.66 11.15
C VAL A 202 -13.58 2.60 9.65
N THR A 203 -14.40 1.88 8.87
CA THR A 203 -14.21 1.75 7.42
C THR A 203 -14.41 3.08 6.69
N ALA A 204 -15.37 3.88 7.13
CA ALA A 204 -15.68 5.18 6.51
C ALA A 204 -14.63 6.25 6.85
N SER A 205 -13.99 6.17 8.03
CA SER A 205 -13.10 7.20 8.55
C SER A 205 -11.68 7.08 7.99
N VAL A 206 -11.01 8.22 7.77
CA VAL A 206 -9.56 8.28 7.53
C VAL A 206 -8.80 8.19 8.86
N SER A 207 -9.27 8.90 9.89
CA SER A 207 -8.79 8.80 11.27
C SER A 207 -9.95 8.34 12.14
N PRO A 208 -10.08 7.02 12.41
CA PRO A 208 -11.18 6.51 13.22
C PRO A 208 -11.09 7.00 14.66
N PRO A 209 -12.24 7.36 15.27
CA PRO A 209 -12.26 7.76 16.67
C PRO A 209 -11.86 6.60 17.58
N PRO A 210 -11.32 6.88 18.80
CA PRO A 210 -10.93 5.86 19.77
C PRO A 210 -12.07 4.90 20.13
N VAL A 211 -11.75 3.61 20.25
CA VAL A 211 -12.71 2.54 20.55
C VAL A 211 -12.36 1.86 21.88
N LEU A 212 -13.31 1.81 22.81
CA LEU A 212 -13.19 1.05 24.05
C LEU A 212 -13.99 -0.27 23.92
N ILE A 213 -13.28 -1.39 24.06
CA ILE A 213 -13.87 -2.74 24.05
C ILE A 213 -13.98 -3.26 25.48
N LEU A 214 -15.19 -3.48 25.93
CA LEU A 214 -15.50 -4.01 27.26
C LEU A 214 -15.90 -5.49 27.14
N GLY A 215 -15.55 -6.28 28.15
CA GLY A 215 -15.95 -7.69 28.21
C GLY A 215 -15.09 -8.48 29.19
N GLU A 216 -15.57 -9.66 29.56
CA GLU A 216 -14.83 -10.59 30.41
C GLU A 216 -13.54 -11.12 29.72
N TYR A 217 -12.70 -11.80 30.49
CA TYR A 217 -11.55 -12.47 29.90
C TYR A 217 -12.03 -13.59 28.92
N GLY A 218 -11.35 -13.72 27.79
CA GLY A 218 -11.70 -14.74 26.78
C GLY A 218 -12.84 -14.37 25.83
N THR A 219 -13.46 -13.19 25.94
CA THR A 219 -14.59 -12.79 25.07
C THR A 219 -14.19 -12.33 23.67
N GLY A 220 -12.92 -12.41 23.29
CA GLY A 220 -12.45 -12.04 21.95
C GLY A 220 -12.12 -10.55 21.76
N LYS A 221 -11.87 -9.79 22.84
CA LYS A 221 -11.53 -8.36 22.76
C LYS A 221 -10.34 -8.07 21.83
N SER A 222 -9.26 -8.85 21.94
CA SER A 222 -8.09 -8.69 21.09
C SER A 222 -8.38 -9.05 19.64
N SER A 223 -9.18 -10.09 19.41
CA SER A 223 -9.63 -10.47 18.05
C SER A 223 -10.47 -9.36 17.41
N LEU A 224 -11.36 -8.71 18.18
CA LEU A 224 -12.11 -7.54 17.70
C LEU A 224 -11.17 -6.37 17.39
N ALA A 225 -10.14 -6.12 18.20
CA ALA A 225 -9.17 -5.08 17.95
C ALA A 225 -8.40 -5.32 16.61
N TYR A 226 -7.99 -6.55 16.34
CA TYR A 226 -7.39 -6.93 15.06
C TYR A 226 -8.36 -6.78 13.89
N TYR A 227 -9.60 -7.17 14.06
CA TYR A 227 -10.63 -6.99 13.04
C TYR A 227 -10.82 -5.52 12.68
N LEU A 228 -11.01 -4.64 13.67
CA LEU A 228 -11.15 -3.21 13.45
C LEU A 228 -9.92 -2.58 12.81
N HIS A 229 -8.73 -3.03 13.19
CA HIS A 229 -7.49 -2.61 12.53
C HIS A 229 -7.47 -2.98 11.03
N GLY A 230 -7.89 -4.20 10.68
CA GLY A 230 -7.95 -4.67 9.30
C GLY A 230 -8.93 -3.91 8.40
N LEU A 231 -9.91 -3.22 9.00
CA LEU A 231 -10.91 -2.41 8.26
C LEU A 231 -10.41 -1.01 7.89
N ARG A 232 -9.25 -0.58 8.39
CA ARG A 232 -8.71 0.75 8.09
C ARG A 232 -8.36 0.90 6.61
N LYS A 233 -8.43 2.15 6.13
CA LYS A 233 -7.99 2.50 4.77
C LYS A 233 -6.49 2.34 4.54
N GLU A 234 -5.71 2.24 5.62
CA GLU A 234 -4.27 2.04 5.60
C GLU A 234 -3.90 0.59 6.00
N PRO A 235 -3.94 -0.37 5.07
CA PRO A 235 -3.73 -1.79 5.37
C PRO A 235 -2.30 -2.11 5.83
N MET A 236 -1.35 -1.18 5.62
CA MET A 236 0.06 -1.32 5.98
C MET A 236 0.42 -0.65 7.31
N ALA A 237 -0.55 -0.05 7.98
CA ALA A 237 -0.31 0.60 9.27
C ALA A 237 0.17 -0.41 10.32
N PRO A 238 1.18 -0.10 11.13
CA PRO A 238 1.62 -0.97 12.19
C PRO A 238 0.55 -1.11 13.29
N PHE A 239 0.42 -2.32 13.86
CA PHE A 239 -0.40 -2.60 15.01
C PHE A 239 0.49 -2.73 16.25
N ILE A 240 0.39 -1.77 17.15
CA ILE A 240 1.17 -1.73 18.38
C ILE A 240 0.32 -2.28 19.50
N PHE A 241 0.66 -3.49 19.95
CA PHE A 241 -0.03 -4.17 21.04
C PHE A 241 0.67 -3.89 22.35
N VAL A 242 -0.03 -3.25 23.28
CA VAL A 242 0.48 -2.90 24.61
C VAL A 242 -0.30 -3.66 25.69
N ARG A 243 0.38 -4.55 26.40
CA ARG A 243 -0.19 -5.28 27.56
C ARG A 243 0.00 -4.46 28.82
N CYS A 244 -1.03 -3.70 29.19
CA CYS A 244 -0.96 -2.74 30.30
C CYS A 244 -0.66 -3.39 31.66
N ASN A 245 -0.99 -4.67 31.84
CA ASN A 245 -0.70 -5.43 33.05
C ASN A 245 0.77 -5.88 33.18
N LEU A 246 1.55 -5.84 32.11
CA LEU A 246 2.96 -6.25 32.09
C LEU A 246 3.93 -5.06 32.01
N LEU A 247 3.42 -3.85 31.83
CA LEU A 247 4.25 -2.67 31.64
C LEU A 247 5.04 -2.32 32.89
N THR A 248 6.36 -2.20 32.72
CA THR A 248 7.27 -1.64 33.73
C THR A 248 7.49 -0.14 33.47
N ARG A 249 7.83 0.62 34.52
CA ARG A 249 8.15 2.05 34.40
C ARG A 249 9.22 2.36 33.36
N LYS A 250 10.28 1.55 33.32
CA LYS A 250 11.36 1.69 32.33
C LYS A 250 10.86 1.54 30.90
N ARG A 251 10.00 0.56 30.66
CA ARG A 251 9.43 0.30 29.34
C ARG A 251 8.45 1.39 28.91
N TRP A 252 7.65 1.85 29.86
CA TRP A 252 6.73 2.96 29.66
C TRP A 252 7.45 4.24 29.21
N ASN A 253 8.52 4.62 29.93
CA ASN A 253 9.31 5.79 29.58
C ASN A 253 9.91 5.66 28.17
N ALA A 254 10.44 4.49 27.80
CA ALA A 254 10.94 4.25 26.46
C ALA A 254 9.82 4.25 25.39
N PHE A 255 8.62 3.83 25.75
CA PHE A 255 7.46 3.82 24.86
C PHE A 255 6.96 5.24 24.53
N LEU A 256 7.01 6.17 25.46
CA LEU A 256 6.62 7.57 25.27
C LEU A 256 7.80 8.49 24.90
N ASP A 257 9.02 7.96 24.75
CA ASP A 257 10.20 8.75 24.40
C ASP A 257 10.03 9.45 23.06
N LYS A 258 10.28 10.77 23.02
CA LYS A 258 10.08 11.61 21.83
C LYS A 258 11.00 11.24 20.66
N THR A 259 12.09 10.52 20.90
CA THR A 259 13.09 10.20 19.88
C THR A 259 13.02 8.77 19.39
N ALA A 260 12.64 7.82 20.25
CA ALA A 260 12.69 6.39 19.98
C ALA A 260 11.33 5.67 20.01
N SER A 261 10.24 6.39 20.30
CA SER A 261 8.90 5.81 20.41
C SER A 261 8.40 5.29 19.05
N PRO A 262 7.76 4.11 19.02
CA PRO A 262 7.05 3.64 17.83
C PRO A 262 5.83 4.52 17.48
N LEU A 263 5.41 5.41 18.40
CA LEU A 263 4.32 6.36 18.20
C LEU A 263 4.77 7.67 17.51
N ASN A 264 6.06 7.82 17.18
CA ASN A 264 6.55 9.01 16.47
C ASN A 264 6.14 9.03 15.01
N GLU A 265 5.86 7.85 14.43
CA GLU A 265 5.30 7.76 13.09
C GLU A 265 3.77 7.87 13.12
N ASN A 266 3.20 8.52 12.11
CA ASN A 266 1.75 8.64 12.00
C ASN A 266 1.11 7.34 11.47
N GLY A 267 -0.16 7.16 11.76
CA GLY A 267 -0.99 6.16 11.10
C GLY A 267 -0.98 4.77 11.76
N CYS A 268 -0.34 4.53 12.91
CA CYS A 268 -0.41 3.22 13.57
C CYS A 268 -1.78 2.97 14.24
N THR A 269 -2.09 1.70 14.53
CA THR A 269 -3.12 1.33 15.50
C THR A 269 -2.45 1.04 16.83
N LEU A 270 -2.87 1.75 17.87
CA LEU A 270 -2.41 1.53 19.25
C LEU A 270 -3.48 0.72 19.99
N TYR A 271 -3.20 -0.53 20.31
CA TYR A 271 -4.08 -1.37 21.12
C TYR A 271 -3.58 -1.49 22.56
N LEU A 272 -4.33 -0.94 23.49
CA LEU A 272 -4.07 -0.92 24.92
C LEU A 272 -4.87 -2.04 25.59
N GLU A 273 -4.26 -3.22 25.76
CA GLU A 273 -4.92 -4.37 26.35
C GLU A 273 -5.00 -4.23 27.88
N ASN A 274 -6.21 -4.43 28.42
CA ASN A 274 -6.48 -4.36 29.85
C ASN A 274 -6.07 -3.04 30.47
N ILE A 275 -6.44 -1.92 29.82
CA ILE A 275 -6.07 -0.56 30.22
C ILE A 275 -6.41 -0.24 31.69
N HIS A 276 -7.43 -0.89 32.26
CA HIS A 276 -7.86 -0.74 33.64
C HIS A 276 -6.85 -1.28 34.67
N LEU A 277 -5.83 -2.02 34.23
CA LEU A 277 -4.72 -2.51 35.05
C LEU A 277 -3.49 -1.61 35.00
N LEU A 278 -3.54 -0.51 34.24
CA LEU A 278 -2.45 0.44 34.19
C LEU A 278 -2.40 1.23 35.53
N PRO A 279 -1.23 1.39 36.18
CA PRO A 279 -1.07 2.21 37.36
C PRO A 279 -1.55 3.64 37.15
N ILE A 280 -2.10 4.26 38.19
CA ILE A 280 -2.76 5.57 38.11
C ILE A 280 -1.81 6.67 37.57
N GLU A 281 -0.53 6.62 37.96
CA GLU A 281 0.50 7.55 37.49
C GLU A 281 0.72 7.42 35.98
N LEU A 282 0.71 6.18 35.47
CA LEU A 282 0.86 5.92 34.03
C LEU A 282 -0.41 6.28 33.25
N GLN A 283 -1.59 6.19 33.88
CA GLN A 283 -2.83 6.69 33.29
C GLN A 283 -2.80 8.22 33.12
N GLN A 284 -2.24 8.96 34.08
CA GLN A 284 -2.05 10.41 33.96
C GLN A 284 -1.12 10.78 32.82
N GLU A 285 0.01 10.09 32.72
CA GLU A 285 0.98 10.32 31.63
C GLU A 285 0.43 9.98 30.26
N LEU A 286 -0.32 8.87 30.15
CA LEU A 286 -0.98 8.50 28.89
C LEU A 286 -2.02 9.54 28.48
N SER A 287 -2.83 10.01 29.42
CA SER A 287 -3.82 11.04 29.17
C SER A 287 -3.18 12.34 28.68
N ALA A 288 -2.10 12.78 29.33
CA ALA A 288 -1.31 13.94 28.92
C ALA A 288 -0.69 13.73 27.53
N TYR A 289 -0.08 12.57 27.29
CA TYR A 289 0.52 12.25 26.01
C TYR A 289 -0.50 12.31 24.85
N ILE A 290 -1.70 11.73 25.04
CA ILE A 290 -2.75 11.76 24.01
C ILE A 290 -3.12 13.20 23.65
N VAL A 291 -3.22 14.09 24.64
CA VAL A 291 -3.56 15.51 24.42
C VAL A 291 -2.39 16.26 23.77
N ASP A 292 -1.19 16.18 24.37
CA ASP A 292 -0.03 16.98 23.95
C ASP A 292 0.47 16.62 22.56
N SER A 293 0.35 15.35 22.17
CA SER A 293 0.79 14.86 20.88
C SER A 293 -0.33 14.74 19.85
N ALA A 294 -1.58 15.06 20.21
CA ALA A 294 -2.78 14.78 19.41
C ALA A 294 -2.79 13.32 18.89
N ALA A 295 -2.46 12.36 19.76
CA ALA A 295 -2.29 10.97 19.38
C ALA A 295 -3.58 10.33 18.84
N ASP A 296 -4.73 10.76 19.34
CA ASP A 296 -6.07 10.36 18.89
C ASP A 296 -6.42 10.80 17.47
N GLN A 297 -5.72 11.83 16.95
CA GLN A 297 -5.84 12.26 15.54
C GLN A 297 -4.82 11.59 14.62
N ARG A 298 -3.66 11.21 15.15
CA ARG A 298 -2.56 10.61 14.37
C ARG A 298 -2.63 9.09 14.32
N HIS A 299 -3.23 8.45 15.34
CA HIS A 299 -3.27 7.03 15.52
C HIS A 299 -4.70 6.55 15.77
N PHE A 300 -4.99 5.34 15.33
CA PHE A 300 -6.24 4.68 15.73
C PHE A 300 -6.04 4.02 17.11
N ILE A 301 -6.65 4.59 18.14
CA ILE A 301 -6.54 4.08 19.51
C ILE A 301 -7.66 3.07 19.76
N ILE A 302 -7.30 1.87 20.17
CA ILE A 302 -8.23 0.84 20.66
C ILE A 302 -7.78 0.51 22.08
N ALA A 303 -8.71 0.53 23.02
CA ALA A 303 -8.45 0.10 24.39
C ALA A 303 -9.39 -1.06 24.77
N SER A 304 -8.93 -1.98 25.61
CA SER A 304 -9.82 -3.00 26.18
C SER A 304 -9.79 -2.98 27.69
N ALA A 305 -10.96 -3.27 28.27
CA ALA A 305 -11.13 -3.39 29.71
C ALA A 305 -12.17 -4.45 30.07
N THR A 306 -12.22 -4.83 31.34
CA THR A 306 -13.35 -5.57 31.88
C THR A 306 -14.53 -4.63 32.18
N ASN A 307 -15.74 -5.18 32.33
CA ASN A 307 -16.92 -4.40 32.69
C ASN A 307 -16.81 -3.68 34.04
N ARG A 308 -15.79 -4.01 34.85
CA ARG A 308 -15.50 -3.35 36.13
C ARG A 308 -14.97 -1.92 35.99
N ILE A 309 -14.68 -1.45 34.78
CA ILE A 309 -14.10 -0.10 34.57
C ILE A 309 -14.99 1.00 35.17
N HIS A 310 -16.32 0.85 35.11
CA HIS A 310 -17.24 1.82 35.73
C HIS A 310 -17.12 1.88 37.26
N HIS A 311 -16.91 0.74 37.90
CA HIS A 311 -16.66 0.68 39.34
C HIS A 311 -15.31 1.29 39.70
N LEU A 312 -14.27 1.10 38.84
CA LEU A 312 -12.95 1.71 39.03
C LEU A 312 -13.00 3.25 38.90
N LEU A 313 -13.83 3.74 37.96
CA LEU A 313 -14.09 5.18 37.82
C LEU A 313 -14.78 5.75 39.04
N SER A 314 -15.77 5.06 39.60
CA SER A 314 -16.50 5.51 40.80
C SER A 314 -15.63 5.53 42.06
N ASN A 315 -14.52 4.78 42.09
CA ASN A 315 -13.60 4.67 43.23
C ASN A 315 -12.26 5.38 42.96
N ASP A 316 -12.18 6.25 41.98
CA ASP A 316 -10.98 6.99 41.57
C ASP A 316 -9.76 6.09 41.28
N GLN A 317 -9.99 4.82 40.95
CA GLN A 317 -8.96 3.86 40.56
C GLN A 317 -8.69 3.87 39.06
N PHE A 318 -9.53 4.54 38.29
CA PHE A 318 -9.34 4.82 36.87
C PHE A 318 -9.68 6.27 36.56
N LEU A 319 -8.81 6.96 35.83
CA LEU A 319 -8.96 8.39 35.58
C LEU A 319 -10.04 8.71 34.58
N TYR A 320 -10.97 9.56 34.96
CA TYR A 320 -12.06 10.00 34.07
C TYR A 320 -11.55 10.74 32.80
N PRO A 321 -10.53 11.62 32.87
CA PRO A 321 -9.97 12.24 31.68
C PRO A 321 -9.43 11.22 30.65
N LEU A 322 -8.75 10.16 31.10
CA LEU A 322 -8.30 9.10 30.21
C LEU A 322 -9.47 8.31 29.64
N TYR A 323 -10.46 7.99 30.47
CA TYR A 323 -11.67 7.31 30.03
C TYR A 323 -12.36 8.06 28.88
N GLN A 324 -12.54 9.37 29.01
CA GLN A 324 -13.14 10.20 27.96
C GLN A 324 -12.36 10.14 26.64
N LYS A 325 -11.03 10.08 26.70
CA LYS A 325 -10.18 10.05 25.50
C LYS A 325 -10.21 8.72 24.75
N ILE A 326 -10.45 7.60 25.44
CA ILE A 326 -10.44 6.26 24.84
C ILE A 326 -11.82 5.70 24.54
N SER A 327 -12.91 6.33 24.97
CA SER A 327 -14.27 5.81 24.92
C SER A 327 -15.19 6.57 23.96
N SER A 328 -14.65 7.19 22.90
CA SER A 328 -15.48 7.87 21.89
C SER A 328 -16.47 6.91 21.24
N LEU A 329 -16.05 5.69 20.95
CA LEU A 329 -16.92 4.57 20.62
C LEU A 329 -16.71 3.47 21.65
N HIS A 330 -17.76 2.73 21.98
CA HIS A 330 -17.61 1.58 22.88
C HIS A 330 -18.43 0.38 22.42
N VAL A 331 -17.87 -0.80 22.67
CA VAL A 331 -18.46 -2.11 22.36
C VAL A 331 -18.38 -2.98 23.61
N ILE A 332 -19.47 -3.60 23.99
CA ILE A 332 -19.51 -4.54 25.11
C ILE A 332 -19.64 -5.95 24.50
N LEU A 333 -18.66 -6.81 24.73
CA LEU A 333 -18.69 -8.20 24.31
C LEU A 333 -19.26 -9.06 25.43
N ALA A 334 -20.37 -9.70 25.15
CA ALA A 334 -20.97 -10.67 26.05
C ALA A 334 -20.17 -11.99 26.07
N PRO A 335 -20.11 -12.68 27.19
CA PRO A 335 -19.41 -13.96 27.28
C PRO A 335 -20.10 -15.05 26.47
N LEU A 336 -19.33 -16.01 25.93
CA LEU A 336 -19.85 -17.10 25.07
C LEU A 336 -20.95 -17.93 25.73
N ARG A 337 -21.00 -18.03 27.05
CA ARG A 337 -22.08 -18.72 27.77
C ARG A 337 -23.47 -18.14 27.55
N GLU A 338 -23.57 -16.88 27.08
CA GLU A 338 -24.83 -16.23 26.72
C GLU A 338 -25.27 -16.59 25.28
N PHE A 339 -24.40 -17.25 24.52
CA PHE A 339 -24.64 -17.68 23.13
C PHE A 339 -24.28 -19.17 22.93
N PRO A 340 -25.01 -20.09 23.57
CA PRO A 340 -24.69 -21.53 23.51
C PRO A 340 -24.68 -22.10 22.09
N ASP A 341 -25.50 -21.55 21.19
CA ASP A 341 -25.54 -21.97 19.78
C ASP A 341 -24.34 -21.52 18.94
N SER A 342 -23.42 -20.74 19.50
CA SER A 342 -22.21 -20.27 18.84
C SER A 342 -20.95 -21.09 19.21
N ILE A 343 -21.11 -22.18 19.95
CA ILE A 343 -20.02 -23.02 20.49
C ILE A 343 -19.88 -24.35 19.67
N THR A 344 -20.27 -24.36 18.42
CA THR A 344 -20.08 -25.55 17.55
C THR A 344 -18.86 -25.39 16.69
#